data_15f8e6fcbea34a8f3b57f72633605b9a
#
_entry.id   15f8e6fcbea34a8f3b57f72633605b9a
#
_cell.length_a   1.000
_cell.length_b   1.000
_cell.length_c   1.000
_cell.angle_alpha   90.00
_cell.angle_beta   90.00
_cell.angle_gamma   90.00
#
_symmetry.space_group_name_H-M   'P 1'
#
loop_
_entity.id
_entity.type
_entity.pdbx_description
1 polymer ?
#
loop_
_entity_poly.entity_id
_entity_poly.type
_entity_poly.pdbx_seq_one_letter_code
_entity_poly.pdbx_strand_id
1 'polypeptide(L)'
;MFDSLKEKLGSFRKDAEEAAEEIAEELDPEDAEVADGEVVDAADVDGDELEATDDATASTDAATAVDDAAIADAGTDTSDAASVDATEAETVDADAVGAAAVDADASDADVDDDDTDDDEDSKSTGFARKAKSLATGKFVIEEADLEGPLQELEIALLSSDVEMGVAQQILDNIREDLVGETRKFTESTGSVVEEALRNALYDVISVGQFDFEERVAEADKPLVIIFTGVNGVGKTTSIAKMARYFEERGMSSVLANGDTYRAGANEQIREHANALGKKLIAHEQGGDPAAVIYDAVEYANANDVDVVLGDTAGRLHTNEGLMDQLEKIGRVVGPDMTLFVDEAVAGQDAVQRAKQFNDAAAIDGAILTKADADSNGGAAISVAHVTGKPILFLGVGQGYDHLERFDPDRMVDRLLADDE
;
A
#
# COMPACT_ATOMS: atom_id res chain seq x y z
N MET A 1 -0.28 -13.85 -13.83
CA MET A 1 0.02 -12.64 -13.01
C MET A 1 -0.52 -12.89 -11.62
N PHE A 2 0.34 -12.80 -10.59
CA PHE A 2 0.02 -12.97 -9.17
C PHE A 2 -0.55 -14.35 -8.76
N ASP A 3 -0.22 -15.40 -9.48
CA ASP A 3 -0.82 -16.72 -9.31
C ASP A 3 -0.52 -17.34 -7.93
N SER A 4 0.67 -17.11 -7.38
CA SER A 4 1.05 -17.59 -6.04
C SER A 4 0.26 -16.91 -4.92
N LEU A 5 0.08 -15.59 -4.99
CA LEU A 5 -0.70 -14.87 -3.99
C LEU A 5 -2.18 -15.24 -4.08
N LYS A 6 -2.71 -15.34 -5.29
CA LYS A 6 -4.08 -15.73 -5.59
C LYS A 6 -4.44 -17.10 -4.98
N GLU A 7 -3.57 -18.11 -5.16
CA GLU A 7 -3.73 -19.43 -4.54
C GLU A 7 -3.81 -19.33 -3.01
N LYS A 8 -2.94 -18.51 -2.41
CA LYS A 8 -2.90 -18.34 -0.95
C LYS A 8 -4.11 -17.59 -0.40
N LEU A 9 -4.58 -16.54 -1.09
CA LEU A 9 -5.80 -15.84 -0.71
C LEU A 9 -7.04 -16.73 -0.84
N GLY A 10 -7.08 -17.58 -1.87
CA GLY A 10 -8.11 -18.60 -2.04
C GLY A 10 -8.10 -19.66 -0.94
N SER A 11 -6.93 -20.05 -0.43
CA SER A 11 -6.80 -20.95 0.72
C SER A 11 -7.36 -20.29 1.96
N PHE A 12 -6.91 -19.09 2.29
CA PHE A 12 -7.43 -18.34 3.44
C PHE A 12 -8.96 -18.20 3.41
N ARG A 13 -9.56 -17.88 2.25
CA ARG A 13 -11.00 -17.76 2.11
C ARG A 13 -11.70 -19.07 2.51
N LYS A 14 -11.18 -20.20 2.08
CA LYS A 14 -11.74 -21.53 2.42
C LYS A 14 -11.57 -21.84 3.90
N ASP A 15 -10.40 -21.59 4.45
CA ASP A 15 -10.07 -21.91 5.85
C ASP A 15 -10.89 -21.04 6.82
N ALA A 16 -11.08 -19.77 6.49
CA ALA A 16 -11.91 -18.84 7.26
C ALA A 16 -13.43 -19.17 7.10
N GLU A 17 -13.86 -19.59 5.93
CA GLU A 17 -15.24 -20.07 5.69
C GLU A 17 -15.49 -21.36 6.49
N GLU A 18 -14.59 -22.34 6.47
CA GLU A 18 -14.68 -23.59 7.19
C GLU A 18 -14.71 -23.37 8.71
N ALA A 19 -13.83 -22.50 9.23
CA ALA A 19 -13.82 -22.14 10.66
C ALA A 19 -15.13 -21.48 11.10
N ALA A 20 -15.68 -20.62 10.29
CA ALA A 20 -16.95 -19.96 10.62
C ALA A 20 -18.19 -20.87 10.39
N GLU A 21 -18.14 -21.82 9.46
CA GLU A 21 -19.17 -22.87 9.30
C GLU A 21 -19.14 -23.86 10.47
N GLU A 22 -17.96 -24.28 10.95
CA GLU A 22 -17.83 -25.15 12.10
C GLU A 22 -18.49 -24.54 13.35
N ILE A 23 -18.31 -23.24 13.56
CA ILE A 23 -18.99 -22.48 14.62
C ILE A 23 -20.52 -22.49 14.41
N ALA A 24 -20.98 -22.30 13.18
CA ALA A 24 -22.41 -22.30 12.88
C ALA A 24 -23.04 -23.67 13.11
N GLU A 25 -22.35 -24.76 12.73
CA GLU A 25 -22.79 -26.15 12.98
C GLU A 25 -22.82 -26.49 14.47
N GLU A 26 -21.78 -26.10 15.24
CA GLU A 26 -21.77 -26.30 16.70
C GLU A 26 -22.94 -25.57 17.40
N LEU A 27 -23.46 -24.53 16.79
CA LEU A 27 -24.52 -23.68 17.33
C LEU A 27 -25.92 -24.02 16.77
N ASP A 28 -26.06 -24.97 15.82
CA ASP A 28 -27.34 -25.32 15.19
C ASP A 28 -28.30 -25.97 16.21
N PRO A 29 -29.56 -25.48 16.28
CA PRO A 29 -30.58 -26.01 17.17
C PRO A 29 -30.97 -27.47 16.91
N GLU A 30 -30.75 -28.00 15.69
CA GLU A 30 -31.16 -29.38 15.38
C GLU A 30 -30.27 -30.43 16.09
N ASP A 31 -29.00 -30.13 16.38
CA ASP A 31 -28.13 -31.01 17.15
C ASP A 31 -28.32 -30.95 18.67
N ALA A 32 -29.07 -29.99 19.19
CA ALA A 32 -29.35 -29.85 20.62
C ALA A 32 -30.46 -30.80 21.14
N GLU A 33 -31.19 -31.51 20.26
CA GLU A 33 -32.27 -32.44 20.68
C GLU A 33 -31.78 -33.83 21.18
N VAL A 34 -30.48 -34.10 21.16
CA VAL A 34 -29.95 -35.45 21.54
C VAL A 34 -29.49 -35.53 23.00
N ALA A 35 -29.49 -34.42 23.75
CA ALA A 35 -29.15 -34.42 25.18
C ALA A 35 -30.40 -34.15 26.04
N ASP A 36 -31.42 -35.01 25.91
CA ASP A 36 -32.62 -34.99 26.78
C ASP A 36 -32.34 -35.68 28.12
N GLY A 37 -32.39 -34.96 29.21
CA GLY A 37 -32.37 -35.51 30.56
C GLY A 37 -32.15 -34.51 31.68
N GLU A 38 -33.04 -33.55 31.89
CA GLU A 38 -33.60 -33.17 33.18
C GLU A 38 -34.35 -31.87 33.10
N VAL A 39 -35.67 -31.99 33.05
CA VAL A 39 -36.58 -30.85 33.20
C VAL A 39 -36.57 -30.43 34.67
N VAL A 40 -36.03 -29.30 35.01
CA VAL A 40 -36.28 -28.62 36.27
C VAL A 40 -37.39 -27.56 36.05
N ASP A 41 -38.50 -27.85 36.63
CA ASP A 41 -39.71 -27.05 36.73
C ASP A 41 -39.41 -25.76 37.50
N ALA A 42 -39.49 -24.61 36.84
CA ALA A 42 -39.41 -23.29 37.51
C ALA A 42 -40.75 -22.56 37.29
N ALA A 43 -41.65 -22.84 38.21
CA ALA A 43 -42.80 -21.99 38.45
C ALA A 43 -42.44 -20.93 39.51
N ASP A 44 -43.04 -19.73 39.31
CA ASP A 44 -43.14 -18.58 40.22
C ASP A 44 -41.97 -17.59 40.32
N VAL A 45 -42.07 -16.51 39.57
CA VAL A 45 -41.82 -15.17 40.09
C VAL A 45 -42.85 -14.18 39.52
N ASP A 46 -43.61 -13.64 40.46
CA ASP A 46 -44.67 -12.63 40.33
C ASP A 46 -44.21 -11.32 39.64
N GLY A 47 -45.18 -10.75 38.94
CA GLY A 47 -45.05 -9.42 38.33
C GLY A 47 -44.99 -8.28 39.35
N ASP A 48 -44.34 -7.22 38.97
CA ASP A 48 -44.65 -5.88 39.45
C ASP A 48 -44.56 -4.87 38.31
N GLU A 49 -45.69 -4.21 38.12
CA GLU A 49 -45.89 -3.08 37.21
C GLU A 49 -45.09 -1.86 37.69
N LEU A 50 -44.49 -1.11 36.79
CA LEU A 50 -44.38 0.35 36.97
C LEU A 50 -44.36 1.08 35.62
N GLU A 51 -45.26 2.00 35.57
CA GLU A 51 -45.81 2.90 34.58
C GLU A 51 -44.81 3.68 33.72
N ALA A 52 -45.28 3.93 32.51
CA ALA A 52 -44.83 4.97 31.60
C ALA A 52 -45.02 6.39 32.13
N THR A 53 -44.08 7.26 31.90
CA THR A 53 -44.34 8.69 31.73
C THR A 53 -43.62 9.23 30.52
N ASP A 54 -44.45 9.62 29.58
CA ASP A 54 -44.24 10.52 28.47
C ASP A 54 -43.81 11.91 28.99
N ASP A 55 -42.84 12.55 28.44
CA ASP A 55 -42.93 14.00 28.18
C ASP A 55 -41.96 14.44 27.07
N ALA A 56 -42.55 15.07 26.11
CA ALA A 56 -41.96 15.74 24.97
C ALA A 56 -41.67 17.20 25.30
N THR A 57 -40.67 17.78 24.67
CA THR A 57 -40.63 19.14 24.05
C THR A 57 -39.17 19.51 23.79
N ALA A 58 -38.76 19.64 22.57
CA ALA A 58 -38.84 20.75 21.62
C ALA A 58 -37.84 21.91 21.86
N SER A 59 -37.02 22.12 20.83
CA SER A 59 -36.62 23.44 20.26
C SER A 59 -35.59 24.27 21.01
N THR A 60 -34.55 24.79 20.44
CA THR A 60 -34.29 25.79 19.40
C THR A 60 -32.80 26.15 19.39
N ASP A 61 -32.22 26.17 18.22
CA ASP A 61 -31.61 27.30 17.52
C ASP A 61 -30.79 28.33 18.31
N ALA A 62 -29.53 28.52 17.94
CA ALA A 62 -28.97 29.84 17.63
C ALA A 62 -27.48 29.78 17.25
N ALA A 63 -27.23 30.23 16.05
CA ALA A 63 -25.95 30.65 15.54
C ALA A 63 -25.47 31.93 16.24
N THR A 64 -24.14 32.10 16.35
CA THR A 64 -23.52 33.41 16.18
C THR A 64 -22.03 33.26 15.81
N ALA A 65 -21.68 33.97 14.76
CA ALA A 65 -20.39 34.27 14.23
C ALA A 65 -19.69 35.40 15.00
N VAL A 66 -18.57 35.80 14.44
CA VAL A 66 -17.67 36.97 14.63
C VAL A 66 -16.56 36.76 15.65
N ASP A 67 -15.30 37.16 15.47
CA ASP A 67 -14.69 38.15 14.59
C ASP A 67 -13.16 38.03 14.71
N ASP A 68 -12.49 38.18 13.64
CA ASP A 68 -11.31 38.93 13.24
C ASP A 68 -10.51 39.64 14.37
N ALA A 69 -9.17 39.43 14.35
CA ALA A 69 -8.19 40.48 14.58
C ALA A 69 -6.77 40.06 14.21
N ALA A 70 -6.29 40.68 13.16
CA ALA A 70 -4.88 40.83 12.79
C ALA A 70 -4.11 41.68 13.81
N ILE A 71 -2.77 41.64 13.73
CA ILE A 71 -1.75 42.73 13.78
C ILE A 71 -0.39 42.07 14.09
N ALA A 72 0.50 41.99 13.11
CA ALA A 72 1.61 42.91 12.72
C ALA A 72 2.87 42.81 13.61
N ASP A 73 3.96 42.41 12.94
CA ASP A 73 5.16 43.18 12.59
C ASP A 73 6.19 43.48 13.68
N ALA A 74 7.43 43.22 13.31
CA ALA A 74 8.75 43.79 13.62
C ALA A 74 9.76 42.67 13.83
N GLY A 75 10.78 42.41 13.03
CA GLY A 75 11.74 43.34 12.42
C GLY A 75 13.08 43.33 13.14
N THR A 76 14.14 43.22 12.34
CA THR A 76 15.57 43.47 12.60
C THR A 76 16.42 42.29 13.07
N ASP A 77 17.27 41.77 12.20
CA ASP A 77 18.57 42.23 11.69
C ASP A 77 19.75 42.01 12.67
N THR A 78 20.79 41.42 12.17
CA THR A 78 22.22 41.59 12.18
C THR A 78 23.04 40.30 12.29
N SER A 79 23.66 40.02 11.15
CA SER A 79 25.07 39.70 10.93
C SER A 79 25.95 39.31 12.15
N ASP A 80 26.71 38.23 12.05
CA ASP A 80 28.17 38.38 11.90
C ASP A 80 28.84 37.03 11.51
N ALA A 81 29.85 37.16 10.69
CA ALA A 81 30.69 36.10 10.17
C ALA A 81 31.83 35.80 11.14
N ALA A 82 32.25 34.55 11.24
CA ALA A 82 33.63 34.20 11.56
C ALA A 82 33.97 32.79 11.02
N SER A 83 34.87 32.79 10.05
CA SER A 83 35.75 31.70 9.65
C SER A 83 36.73 31.31 10.74
N VAL A 84 37.09 30.01 10.82
CA VAL A 84 38.43 29.42 11.04
C VAL A 84 38.34 27.92 10.86
N ASP A 85 38.97 27.41 9.88
CA ASP A 85 40.31 26.84 9.70
C ASP A 85 40.44 25.37 10.13
N ALA A 86 41.01 24.62 9.18
CA ALA A 86 41.31 23.21 9.19
C ALA A 86 42.40 22.84 10.20
N THR A 87 42.38 21.61 10.72
CA THR A 87 43.57 20.75 10.85
C THR A 87 43.22 19.29 11.21
N GLU A 88 43.71 18.42 10.37
CA GLU A 88 44.50 17.21 10.60
C GLU A 88 43.88 15.93 11.14
N ALA A 89 44.12 14.93 10.33
CA ALA A 89 43.92 13.50 10.50
C ALA A 89 44.78 12.90 11.62
N GLU A 90 44.24 11.92 12.30
CA GLU A 90 45.06 10.82 12.84
C GLU A 90 44.31 9.47 12.74
N THR A 91 44.97 8.55 12.05
CA THR A 91 44.72 7.13 11.97
C THR A 91 45.20 6.44 13.24
N VAL A 92 44.41 5.53 13.81
CA VAL A 92 44.97 4.50 14.69
C VAL A 92 44.29 3.13 14.37
N ASP A 93 45.24 2.19 14.33
CA ASP A 93 45.15 0.80 13.92
C ASP A 93 44.31 -0.12 14.83
N ALA A 94 44.04 -1.30 14.24
CA ALA A 94 43.44 -2.47 14.82
C ALA A 94 44.26 -3.11 15.95
N ASP A 95 43.67 -3.77 16.89
CA ASP A 95 43.82 -5.19 17.21
C ASP A 95 43.36 -5.54 18.65
N ALA A 96 42.98 -6.81 18.77
CA ALA A 96 43.00 -7.66 19.94
C ALA A 96 41.75 -7.89 20.80
N VAL A 97 41.07 -8.99 20.44
CA VAL A 97 40.84 -10.23 21.24
C VAL A 97 40.60 -10.07 22.77
N GLY A 98 39.48 -10.59 23.23
CA GLY A 98 39.22 -10.89 24.63
C GLY A 98 37.93 -11.67 24.88
N ALA A 99 38.02 -12.97 24.74
CA ALA A 99 37.01 -13.91 25.26
C ALA A 99 37.08 -13.97 26.78
N ALA A 100 35.94 -13.87 27.46
CA ALA A 100 35.83 -14.31 28.86
C ALA A 100 34.51 -15.05 29.04
N ALA A 101 34.62 -16.35 29.23
CA ALA A 101 33.61 -17.22 29.80
C ALA A 101 33.47 -16.94 31.30
N VAL A 102 32.27 -16.92 31.81
CA VAL A 102 32.02 -17.06 33.23
C VAL A 102 30.88 -18.03 33.46
N ASP A 103 31.17 -18.90 34.41
CA ASP A 103 30.51 -20.13 34.82
C ASP A 103 29.07 -19.98 35.28
N ALA A 104 28.39 -21.12 35.14
CA ALA A 104 27.12 -21.45 35.74
C ALA A 104 27.23 -21.58 37.27
N ASP A 105 26.27 -21.03 37.98
CA ASP A 105 25.95 -21.51 39.33
C ASP A 105 24.44 -21.82 39.41
N ALA A 106 24.19 -23.09 39.73
CA ALA A 106 22.88 -23.66 39.93
C ALA A 106 22.44 -23.41 41.37
N SER A 107 21.26 -22.90 41.60
CA SER A 107 20.58 -23.02 42.87
C SER A 107 19.16 -23.55 42.65
N ASP A 108 18.95 -24.77 43.14
CA ASP A 108 17.66 -25.39 43.36
C ASP A 108 16.72 -24.47 44.15
N ALA A 109 15.52 -24.35 43.69
CA ALA A 109 14.37 -23.96 44.52
C ALA A 109 13.14 -24.72 44.01
N ASP A 110 12.53 -25.42 44.96
CA ASP A 110 11.40 -26.32 44.89
C ASP A 110 10.23 -25.73 44.07
N VAL A 111 9.69 -26.56 43.20
CA VAL A 111 8.45 -26.34 42.49
C VAL A 111 7.34 -26.93 43.33
N ASP A 112 6.51 -26.08 43.93
CA ASP A 112 5.18 -26.48 44.39
C ASP A 112 4.27 -26.54 43.14
N ASP A 113 3.79 -27.76 42.93
CA ASP A 113 2.76 -28.16 42.01
C ASP A 113 1.42 -27.59 42.51
N ASP A 114 0.92 -26.51 41.88
CA ASP A 114 -0.45 -26.07 42.07
C ASP A 114 -1.17 -26.16 40.71
N ASP A 115 -1.68 -27.37 40.46
CA ASP A 115 -2.64 -27.69 39.41
C ASP A 115 -3.95 -26.94 39.75
N THR A 116 -4.14 -25.77 39.16
CA THR A 116 -5.46 -25.12 39.13
C THR A 116 -6.01 -25.16 37.71
N ASP A 117 -7.05 -25.97 37.58
CA ASP A 117 -7.95 -26.10 36.44
C ASP A 117 -8.33 -24.76 35.78
N ASP A 118 -7.71 -24.45 34.64
CA ASP A 118 -8.14 -23.37 33.72
C ASP A 118 -9.17 -23.88 32.66
N ASP A 119 -9.62 -25.13 32.78
CA ASP A 119 -10.57 -25.73 31.83
C ASP A 119 -12.07 -25.44 32.12
N GLU A 120 -12.41 -24.79 33.21
CA GLU A 120 -13.82 -24.50 33.54
C GLU A 120 -14.31 -23.14 32.99
N ASP A 121 -13.47 -22.15 32.72
CA ASP A 121 -13.88 -20.84 32.19
C ASP A 121 -14.16 -20.89 30.69
N SER A 122 -13.46 -21.69 29.91
CA SER A 122 -13.69 -21.85 28.48
C SER A 122 -15.02 -22.56 28.18
N LYS A 123 -15.42 -23.54 29.03
CA LYS A 123 -16.71 -24.26 28.88
C LYS A 123 -17.91 -23.39 29.29
N SER A 124 -17.74 -22.46 30.21
CA SER A 124 -18.84 -21.57 30.67
C SER A 124 -19.15 -20.47 29.66
N THR A 125 -18.12 -19.93 28.97
CA THR A 125 -18.30 -18.94 27.89
C THR A 125 -18.94 -19.58 26.65
N GLY A 126 -18.54 -20.79 26.27
CA GLY A 126 -19.13 -21.52 25.15
C GLY A 126 -20.61 -21.82 25.35
N PHE A 127 -21.02 -22.21 26.60
CA PHE A 127 -22.43 -22.49 26.88
C PHE A 127 -23.32 -21.25 26.86
N ALA A 128 -22.84 -20.13 27.38
CA ALA A 128 -23.56 -18.86 27.33
C ALA A 128 -23.73 -18.35 25.90
N ARG A 129 -22.71 -18.54 25.06
CA ARG A 129 -22.69 -18.23 23.63
C ARG A 129 -23.71 -19.08 22.88
N LYS A 130 -23.70 -20.40 23.09
CA LYS A 130 -24.68 -21.33 22.51
C LYS A 130 -26.11 -20.99 22.90
N ALA A 131 -26.36 -20.67 24.16
CA ALA A 131 -27.69 -20.28 24.62
C ALA A 131 -28.18 -18.97 24.00
N LYS A 132 -27.30 -17.99 23.81
CA LYS A 132 -27.63 -16.70 23.17
C LYS A 132 -27.90 -16.87 21.68
N SER A 133 -27.09 -17.65 20.99
CA SER A 133 -27.22 -17.99 19.58
C SER A 133 -28.55 -18.71 19.29
N LEU A 134 -28.86 -19.76 20.06
CA LEU A 134 -30.13 -20.48 19.98
C LEU A 134 -31.37 -19.58 20.22
N ALA A 135 -31.27 -18.63 21.15
CA ALA A 135 -32.36 -17.70 21.46
C ALA A 135 -32.60 -16.65 20.37
N THR A 136 -31.56 -16.27 19.63
CA THR A 136 -31.64 -15.17 18.66
C THR A 136 -31.64 -15.65 17.19
N GLY A 137 -31.28 -16.92 16.92
CA GLY A 137 -31.07 -17.46 15.59
C GLY A 137 -29.92 -16.77 14.85
N LYS A 138 -28.92 -16.29 15.61
CA LYS A 138 -27.77 -15.54 15.13
C LYS A 138 -26.51 -15.96 15.90
N PHE A 139 -25.40 -16.00 15.22
CA PHE A 139 -24.07 -16.18 15.83
C PHE A 139 -23.19 -14.95 15.63
N VAL A 140 -22.14 -14.83 16.44
CA VAL A 140 -21.18 -13.72 16.37
C VAL A 140 -19.82 -14.37 16.19
N ILE A 141 -19.04 -13.86 15.21
CA ILE A 141 -17.66 -14.25 14.98
C ILE A 141 -16.80 -13.61 16.07
N GLU A 142 -16.09 -14.41 16.85
CA GLU A 142 -15.17 -13.94 17.88
C GLU A 142 -13.74 -13.91 17.34
N GLU A 143 -12.89 -13.08 17.94
CA GLU A 143 -11.49 -12.94 17.53
C GLU A 143 -10.73 -14.29 17.56
N ALA A 144 -11.00 -15.10 18.59
CA ALA A 144 -10.40 -16.43 18.74
C ALA A 144 -10.71 -17.38 17.58
N ASP A 145 -11.84 -17.22 16.91
CA ASP A 145 -12.29 -18.05 15.80
C ASP A 145 -11.49 -17.76 14.52
N LEU A 146 -10.96 -16.54 14.41
CA LEU A 146 -10.20 -16.05 13.24
C LEU A 146 -8.68 -16.15 13.44
N GLU A 147 -8.19 -16.42 14.65
CA GLU A 147 -6.75 -16.35 14.96
C GLU A 147 -5.92 -17.28 14.08
N GLY A 148 -6.36 -18.53 13.89
CA GLY A 148 -5.70 -19.51 13.02
C GLY A 148 -5.64 -19.06 11.56
N PRO A 149 -6.79 -18.84 10.90
CA PRO A 149 -6.83 -18.35 9.51
C PRO A 149 -6.06 -17.05 9.27
N LEU A 150 -6.14 -16.08 10.19
CA LEU A 150 -5.40 -14.81 10.05
C LEU A 150 -3.89 -15.00 10.17
N GLN A 151 -3.41 -15.90 11.00
CA GLN A 151 -1.99 -16.24 11.10
C GLN A 151 -1.48 -16.90 9.81
N GLU A 152 -2.26 -17.76 9.19
CA GLU A 152 -1.91 -18.36 7.90
C GLU A 152 -1.91 -17.31 6.78
N LEU A 153 -2.86 -16.37 6.79
CA LEU A 153 -2.90 -15.25 5.86
C LEU A 153 -1.67 -14.33 6.03
N GLU A 154 -1.25 -14.03 7.26
CA GLU A 154 -0.04 -13.25 7.52
C GLU A 154 1.18 -13.90 6.85
N ILE A 155 1.38 -15.20 7.09
CA ILE A 155 2.47 -15.96 6.48
C ILE A 155 2.35 -15.94 4.94
N ALA A 156 1.15 -16.07 4.41
CA ALA A 156 0.87 -16.05 2.98
C ALA A 156 1.24 -14.70 2.35
N LEU A 157 0.82 -13.58 2.95
CA LEU A 157 1.14 -12.23 2.51
C LEU A 157 2.64 -11.95 2.55
N LEU A 158 3.30 -12.25 3.68
CA LEU A 158 4.75 -12.06 3.83
C LEU A 158 5.56 -12.91 2.85
N SER A 159 5.16 -14.18 2.63
CA SER A 159 5.82 -15.06 1.66
C SER A 159 5.52 -14.69 0.19
N SER A 160 4.60 -13.76 -0.03
CA SER A 160 4.30 -13.15 -1.34
C SER A 160 4.90 -11.75 -1.49
N ASP A 161 5.93 -11.44 -0.70
CA ASP A 161 6.67 -10.17 -0.72
C ASP A 161 5.83 -8.93 -0.37
N VAL A 162 4.69 -9.08 0.32
CA VAL A 162 3.95 -7.96 0.89
C VAL A 162 4.75 -7.38 2.05
N GLU A 163 4.83 -6.06 2.15
CA GLU A 163 5.52 -5.38 3.24
C GLU A 163 4.82 -5.66 4.58
N MET A 164 5.59 -5.84 5.66
CA MET A 164 5.07 -6.28 6.95
C MET A 164 3.98 -5.37 7.52
N GLY A 165 4.16 -4.06 7.46
CA GLY A 165 3.16 -3.10 7.95
C GLY A 165 1.87 -3.14 7.13
N VAL A 166 2.00 -3.39 5.82
CA VAL A 166 0.85 -3.56 4.93
C VAL A 166 0.12 -4.87 5.21
N ALA A 167 0.84 -5.97 5.44
CA ALA A 167 0.25 -7.25 5.84
C ALA A 167 -0.53 -7.10 7.15
N GLN A 168 0.04 -6.45 8.16
CA GLN A 168 -0.63 -6.17 9.42
C GLN A 168 -1.89 -5.32 9.23
N GLN A 169 -1.82 -4.27 8.41
CA GLN A 169 -2.99 -3.43 8.12
C GLN A 169 -4.13 -4.21 7.46
N ILE A 170 -3.80 -5.11 6.52
CA ILE A 170 -4.80 -6.00 5.89
C ILE A 170 -5.47 -6.88 6.96
N LEU A 171 -4.68 -7.50 7.84
CA LEU A 171 -5.19 -8.35 8.92
C LEU A 171 -6.07 -7.57 9.91
N ASP A 172 -5.66 -6.36 10.26
CA ASP A 172 -6.43 -5.51 11.18
C ASP A 172 -7.76 -5.07 10.55
N ASN A 173 -7.76 -4.70 9.26
CA ASN A 173 -8.99 -4.39 8.53
C ASN A 173 -9.94 -5.59 8.49
N ILE A 174 -9.43 -6.80 8.22
CA ILE A 174 -10.24 -8.02 8.23
C ILE A 174 -10.82 -8.30 9.62
N ARG A 175 -10.03 -8.12 10.69
CA ARG A 175 -10.53 -8.25 12.06
C ARG A 175 -11.65 -7.26 12.35
N GLU A 176 -11.46 -5.98 11.97
CA GLU A 176 -12.46 -4.94 12.19
C GLU A 176 -13.77 -5.26 11.46
N ASP A 177 -13.70 -5.78 10.24
CA ASP A 177 -14.88 -6.12 9.43
C ASP A 177 -15.59 -7.41 9.92
N LEU A 178 -14.86 -8.40 10.45
CA LEU A 178 -15.43 -9.71 10.81
C LEU A 178 -15.75 -9.87 12.29
N VAL A 179 -14.92 -9.33 13.19
CA VAL A 179 -15.11 -9.54 14.65
C VAL A 179 -16.32 -8.76 15.15
N GLY A 180 -17.23 -9.45 15.84
CA GLY A 180 -18.46 -8.88 16.35
C GLY A 180 -19.61 -8.79 15.34
N GLU A 181 -19.38 -9.13 14.07
CA GLU A 181 -20.45 -9.24 13.08
C GLU A 181 -21.48 -10.29 13.51
N THR A 182 -22.74 -9.87 13.51
CA THR A 182 -23.87 -10.72 13.92
C THR A 182 -24.55 -11.30 12.70
N ARG A 183 -24.51 -12.62 12.56
CA ARG A 183 -25.06 -13.32 11.40
C ARG A 183 -26.27 -14.15 11.71
N LYS A 184 -27.10 -14.35 10.70
CA LYS A 184 -28.16 -15.34 10.74
C LYS A 184 -27.65 -16.66 10.19
N PHE A 185 -28.09 -17.78 10.73
CA PHE A 185 -27.77 -19.12 10.22
C PHE A 185 -28.06 -19.36 8.71
N THR A 186 -28.81 -18.44 8.08
CA THR A 186 -29.16 -18.52 6.64
C THR A 186 -28.27 -17.68 5.73
N GLU A 187 -27.33 -16.92 6.26
CA GLU A 187 -26.40 -16.09 5.48
C GLU A 187 -25.13 -16.90 5.18
N SER A 188 -24.66 -16.88 3.94
CA SER A 188 -23.42 -17.54 3.56
C SER A 188 -22.25 -16.87 4.25
N THR A 189 -21.47 -17.61 5.00
CA THR A 189 -20.29 -17.13 5.69
C THR A 189 -19.17 -16.77 4.71
N GLY A 190 -19.04 -17.56 3.64
CA GLY A 190 -18.01 -17.34 2.62
C GLY A 190 -18.11 -15.98 1.93
N SER A 191 -19.36 -15.51 1.65
CA SER A 191 -19.52 -14.21 0.99
C SER A 191 -19.04 -13.02 1.82
N VAL A 192 -19.03 -13.16 3.12
CA VAL A 192 -18.63 -12.05 4.01
C VAL A 192 -17.14 -12.08 4.31
N VAL A 193 -16.55 -13.26 4.43
CA VAL A 193 -15.10 -13.40 4.45
C VAL A 193 -14.50 -12.86 3.17
N GLU A 194 -15.13 -13.15 2.01
CA GLU A 194 -14.72 -12.60 0.73
C GLU A 194 -14.85 -11.07 0.67
N GLU A 195 -15.96 -10.51 1.19
CA GLU A 195 -16.18 -9.07 1.24
C GLU A 195 -15.17 -8.37 2.16
N ALA A 196 -14.91 -8.90 3.35
CA ALA A 196 -13.91 -8.37 4.29
C ALA A 196 -12.50 -8.40 3.67
N LEU A 197 -12.13 -9.53 3.04
CA LEU A 197 -10.85 -9.64 2.35
C LEU A 197 -10.75 -8.66 1.17
N ARG A 198 -11.82 -8.51 0.39
CA ARG A 198 -11.92 -7.54 -0.71
C ARG A 198 -11.70 -6.11 -0.21
N ASN A 199 -12.42 -5.71 0.83
CA ASN A 199 -12.31 -4.37 1.43
C ASN A 199 -10.90 -4.12 1.95
N ALA A 200 -10.34 -5.06 2.71
CA ALA A 200 -9.01 -4.94 3.29
C ALA A 200 -7.91 -4.78 2.22
N LEU A 201 -7.99 -5.54 1.13
CA LEU A 201 -7.08 -5.41 -0.01
C LEU A 201 -7.28 -4.08 -0.74
N TYR A 202 -8.53 -3.70 -1.00
CA TYR A 202 -8.87 -2.46 -1.68
C TYR A 202 -8.33 -1.25 -0.94
N ASP A 203 -8.49 -1.17 0.37
CA ASP A 203 -8.07 -0.06 1.20
C ASP A 203 -6.56 0.20 1.12
N VAL A 204 -5.75 -0.85 1.07
CA VAL A 204 -4.28 -0.69 0.97
C VAL A 204 -3.80 -0.42 -0.45
N ILE A 205 -4.51 -0.92 -1.48
CA ILE A 205 -4.14 -0.77 -2.90
C ILE A 205 -4.62 0.57 -3.47
N SER A 206 -5.76 1.08 -2.99
CA SER A 206 -6.40 2.29 -3.52
C SER A 206 -5.83 3.61 -2.95
N VAL A 207 -4.85 3.53 -2.07
CA VAL A 207 -4.27 4.71 -1.43
C VAL A 207 -3.77 5.71 -2.47
N GLY A 208 -4.17 6.98 -2.30
CA GLY A 208 -3.71 8.10 -3.11
C GLY A 208 -4.26 8.13 -4.55
N GLN A 209 -5.20 7.24 -4.93
CA GLN A 209 -5.75 7.19 -6.28
C GLN A 209 -6.40 8.52 -6.70
N PHE A 210 -6.17 8.89 -7.96
CA PHE A 210 -6.80 10.03 -8.62
C PHE A 210 -7.09 9.69 -10.09
N ASP A 211 -7.97 10.45 -10.72
CA ASP A 211 -8.21 10.31 -12.15
C ASP A 211 -7.05 10.93 -12.95
N PHE A 212 -6.20 10.05 -13.50
CA PHE A 212 -5.05 10.46 -14.29
C PHE A 212 -5.46 11.19 -15.58
N GLU A 213 -6.54 10.76 -16.23
CA GLU A 213 -6.99 11.38 -17.49
C GLU A 213 -7.58 12.77 -17.24
N GLU A 214 -8.33 12.92 -16.14
CA GLU A 214 -8.81 14.23 -15.69
C GLU A 214 -7.63 15.17 -15.38
N ARG A 215 -6.65 14.70 -14.59
CA ARG A 215 -5.46 15.50 -14.26
C ARG A 215 -4.64 15.90 -15.50
N VAL A 216 -4.53 15.01 -16.50
CA VAL A 216 -3.89 15.32 -17.79
C VAL A 216 -4.70 16.35 -18.59
N ALA A 217 -6.03 16.25 -18.57
CA ALA A 217 -6.90 17.15 -19.31
C ALA A 217 -6.95 18.58 -18.72
N GLU A 218 -6.79 18.69 -17.40
CA GLU A 218 -6.80 19.97 -16.67
C GLU A 218 -5.43 20.66 -16.64
N ALA A 219 -4.34 19.94 -16.94
CA ALA A 219 -2.99 20.50 -16.91
C ALA A 219 -2.76 21.53 -18.01
N ASP A 220 -1.98 22.55 -17.68
CA ASP A 220 -1.46 23.50 -18.67
C ASP A 220 -0.53 22.77 -19.65
N LYS A 221 -0.52 23.21 -20.92
CA LYS A 221 0.36 22.63 -21.93
C LYS A 221 1.64 23.45 -22.08
N PRO A 222 2.78 22.78 -22.25
CA PRO A 222 2.96 21.33 -22.30
C PRO A 222 2.89 20.70 -20.89
N LEU A 223 2.16 19.61 -20.75
CA LEU A 223 2.23 18.77 -19.54
C LEU A 223 3.62 18.13 -19.43
N VAL A 224 4.31 18.32 -18.32
CA VAL A 224 5.67 17.82 -18.09
C VAL A 224 5.65 16.65 -17.12
N ILE A 225 6.03 15.46 -17.60
CA ILE A 225 6.11 14.25 -16.80
C ILE A 225 7.55 13.76 -16.74
N ILE A 226 8.08 13.59 -15.52
CA ILE A 226 9.42 13.06 -15.25
C ILE A 226 9.32 11.61 -14.77
N PHE A 227 10.21 10.76 -15.30
CA PHE A 227 10.29 9.35 -14.92
C PHE A 227 11.57 9.11 -14.11
N THR A 228 11.41 8.61 -12.90
CA THR A 228 12.50 8.32 -11.98
C THR A 228 12.49 6.85 -11.53
N GLY A 229 13.58 6.36 -10.96
CA GLY A 229 13.75 4.97 -10.55
C GLY A 229 15.13 4.44 -10.89
N VAL A 230 15.48 3.24 -10.42
CA VAL A 230 16.83 2.69 -10.62
C VAL A 230 17.09 2.27 -12.07
N ASN A 231 18.34 1.95 -12.39
CA ASN A 231 18.70 1.49 -13.72
C ASN A 231 18.16 0.07 -13.97
N GLY A 232 17.63 -0.16 -15.17
CA GLY A 232 17.18 -1.48 -15.62
C GLY A 232 15.70 -1.77 -15.38
N VAL A 233 15.03 -1.00 -14.56
CA VAL A 233 13.60 -1.18 -14.21
C VAL A 233 12.61 -0.85 -15.34
N GLY A 234 13.08 -0.41 -16.50
CA GLY A 234 12.21 -0.13 -17.65
C GLY A 234 11.75 1.31 -17.82
N LYS A 235 12.38 2.32 -17.18
CA LYS A 235 12.02 3.77 -17.34
C LYS A 235 11.91 4.17 -18.79
N THR A 236 12.96 4.03 -19.58
CA THR A 236 13.00 4.41 -20.99
C THR A 236 11.93 3.71 -21.83
N THR A 237 11.66 2.44 -21.52
CA THR A 237 10.56 1.68 -22.15
C THR A 237 9.19 2.19 -21.72
N SER A 238 9.02 2.54 -20.44
CA SER A 238 7.77 3.13 -19.93
C SER A 238 7.49 4.50 -20.55
N ILE A 239 8.52 5.32 -20.76
CA ILE A 239 8.43 6.58 -21.51
C ILE A 239 7.90 6.34 -22.93
N ALA A 240 8.46 5.36 -23.64
CA ALA A 240 8.02 5.01 -24.99
C ALA A 240 6.56 4.51 -25.02
N LYS A 241 6.16 3.69 -24.05
CA LYS A 241 4.77 3.23 -23.91
C LYS A 241 3.84 4.38 -23.57
N MET A 242 4.26 5.30 -22.70
CA MET A 242 3.48 6.49 -22.37
C MET A 242 3.33 7.43 -23.57
N ALA A 243 4.37 7.59 -24.41
CA ALA A 243 4.27 8.34 -25.65
C ALA A 243 3.25 7.74 -26.62
N ARG A 244 3.14 6.40 -26.66
CA ARG A 244 2.11 5.69 -27.43
C ARG A 244 0.72 5.88 -26.81
N TYR A 245 0.61 5.79 -25.48
CA TYR A 245 -0.62 6.01 -24.74
C TYR A 245 -1.23 7.39 -25.03
N PHE A 246 -0.41 8.46 -25.04
CA PHE A 246 -0.85 9.81 -25.38
C PHE A 246 -1.22 9.95 -26.85
N GLU A 247 -0.45 9.33 -27.75
CA GLU A 247 -0.75 9.35 -29.19
C GLU A 247 -2.12 8.74 -29.50
N GLU A 248 -2.49 7.64 -28.86
CA GLU A 248 -3.80 7.00 -29.00
C GLU A 248 -4.96 7.90 -28.54
N ARG A 249 -4.64 8.87 -27.68
CA ARG A 249 -5.57 9.89 -27.19
C ARG A 249 -5.50 11.21 -27.98
N GLY A 250 -4.77 11.21 -29.11
CA GLY A 250 -4.64 12.37 -29.99
C GLY A 250 -3.72 13.46 -29.46
N MET A 251 -2.88 13.17 -28.46
CA MET A 251 -1.93 14.12 -27.90
C MET A 251 -0.53 13.90 -28.47
N SER A 252 0.13 14.98 -28.84
CA SER A 252 1.52 14.98 -29.29
C SER A 252 2.49 14.93 -28.11
N SER A 253 3.66 14.29 -28.31
CA SER A 253 4.67 14.21 -27.26
C SER A 253 6.09 14.39 -27.78
N VAL A 254 6.97 14.97 -26.93
CA VAL A 254 8.41 15.05 -27.11
C VAL A 254 9.11 14.29 -26.00
N LEU A 255 10.16 13.53 -26.35
CA LEU A 255 10.97 12.79 -25.40
C LEU A 255 12.22 13.60 -25.03
N ALA A 256 12.58 13.64 -23.75
CA ALA A 256 13.78 14.30 -23.26
C ALA A 256 14.70 13.27 -22.54
N ASN A 257 15.97 13.17 -22.95
CA ASN A 257 16.93 12.27 -22.30
C ASN A 257 17.74 12.98 -21.23
N GLY A 258 17.26 12.93 -19.97
CA GLY A 258 18.03 13.40 -18.82
C GLY A 258 19.00 12.34 -18.25
N ASP A 259 19.01 11.08 -18.72
CA ASP A 259 20.07 10.10 -18.38
C ASP A 259 21.33 10.37 -19.21
N THR A 260 21.99 11.47 -18.92
CA THR A 260 23.17 11.94 -19.66
C THR A 260 24.45 11.17 -19.30
N TYR A 261 24.44 10.36 -18.25
CA TYR A 261 25.64 9.67 -17.77
C TYR A 261 25.86 8.28 -18.38
N ARG A 262 24.80 7.59 -18.83
CA ARG A 262 24.92 6.27 -19.46
C ARG A 262 25.23 6.41 -20.94
N ALA A 263 26.35 5.78 -21.36
CA ALA A 263 26.81 5.84 -22.75
C ALA A 263 25.77 5.33 -23.78
N GLY A 264 24.94 4.34 -23.40
CA GLY A 264 23.90 3.78 -24.29
C GLY A 264 22.50 4.40 -24.10
N ALA A 265 22.29 5.31 -23.13
CA ALA A 265 20.95 5.86 -22.88
C ALA A 265 20.43 6.66 -24.07
N ASN A 266 21.28 7.52 -24.63
CA ASN A 266 20.92 8.30 -25.84
C ASN A 266 20.56 7.41 -27.04
N GLU A 267 21.17 6.26 -27.19
CA GLU A 267 20.91 5.34 -28.30
C GLU A 267 19.60 4.58 -28.07
N GLN A 268 19.39 4.08 -26.86
CA GLN A 268 18.18 3.36 -26.49
C GLN A 268 16.92 4.22 -26.65
N ILE A 269 16.90 5.43 -26.09
CA ILE A 269 15.72 6.33 -26.19
C ILE A 269 15.52 6.80 -27.64
N ARG A 270 16.61 6.97 -28.41
CA ARG A 270 16.55 7.35 -29.84
C ARG A 270 15.91 6.25 -30.69
N GLU A 271 16.20 4.98 -30.41
CA GLU A 271 15.54 3.86 -31.08
C GLU A 271 14.01 3.90 -30.85
N HIS A 272 13.58 4.10 -29.61
CA HIS A 272 12.16 4.27 -29.27
C HIS A 272 11.55 5.51 -29.96
N ALA A 273 12.22 6.64 -29.90
CA ALA A 273 11.75 7.87 -30.54
C ALA A 273 11.56 7.71 -32.06
N ASN A 274 12.53 7.04 -32.72
CA ASN A 274 12.45 6.77 -34.16
C ASN A 274 11.33 5.79 -34.50
N ALA A 275 11.17 4.72 -33.70
CA ALA A 275 10.11 3.71 -33.90
C ALA A 275 8.71 4.31 -33.77
N LEU A 276 8.53 5.30 -32.87
CA LEU A 276 7.26 5.97 -32.60
C LEU A 276 7.12 7.28 -33.41
N GLY A 277 8.11 7.69 -34.22
CA GLY A 277 8.07 8.96 -34.94
C GLY A 277 8.04 10.20 -34.06
N LYS A 278 8.57 10.08 -32.81
CA LYS A 278 8.60 11.18 -31.84
C LYS A 278 9.89 12.01 -31.92
N LYS A 279 9.79 13.29 -31.60
CA LYS A 279 10.98 14.14 -31.43
C LYS A 279 11.71 13.76 -30.14
N LEU A 280 13.03 13.66 -30.21
CA LEU A 280 13.92 13.50 -29.08
C LEU A 280 14.76 14.75 -28.86
N ILE A 281 14.82 15.26 -27.64
CA ILE A 281 15.76 16.25 -27.15
C ILE A 281 16.80 15.51 -26.28
N ALA A 282 18.07 15.62 -26.63
CA ALA A 282 19.16 14.98 -25.90
C ALA A 282 20.43 15.83 -26.08
N HIS A 283 21.24 15.89 -25.04
CA HIS A 283 22.55 16.53 -25.07
C HIS A 283 23.69 15.50 -25.19
N GLU A 284 24.92 16.00 -25.30
CA GLU A 284 26.10 15.16 -25.27
C GLU A 284 26.24 14.50 -23.88
N GLN A 285 26.96 13.40 -23.84
CA GLN A 285 27.20 12.65 -22.60
C GLN A 285 27.85 13.57 -21.55
N GLY A 286 27.33 13.52 -20.32
CA GLY A 286 27.76 14.37 -19.20
C GLY A 286 27.11 15.76 -19.17
N GLY A 287 26.17 16.03 -20.08
CA GLY A 287 25.34 17.25 -20.02
C GLY A 287 24.48 17.33 -18.76
N ASP A 288 23.97 18.53 -18.45
CA ASP A 288 23.08 18.75 -17.31
C ASP A 288 21.66 18.21 -17.62
N PRO A 289 21.15 17.22 -16.87
CA PRO A 289 19.82 16.68 -17.07
C PRO A 289 18.69 17.71 -17.01
N ALA A 290 18.77 18.65 -16.07
CA ALA A 290 17.76 19.70 -15.95
C ALA A 290 17.73 20.61 -17.18
N ALA A 291 18.88 20.88 -17.79
CA ALA A 291 18.95 21.66 -19.02
C ALA A 291 18.34 20.92 -20.22
N VAL A 292 18.55 19.61 -20.34
CA VAL A 292 17.94 18.79 -21.41
C VAL A 292 16.42 18.83 -21.34
N ILE A 293 15.87 18.67 -20.13
CA ILE A 293 14.42 18.64 -19.93
C ILE A 293 13.84 20.05 -20.15
N TYR A 294 14.54 21.09 -19.68
CA TYR A 294 14.17 22.48 -19.93
C TYR A 294 14.11 22.81 -21.43
N ASP A 295 15.12 22.40 -22.20
CA ASP A 295 15.13 22.57 -23.66
C ASP A 295 13.99 21.82 -24.35
N ALA A 296 13.56 20.68 -23.80
CA ALA A 296 12.40 19.96 -24.30
C ALA A 296 11.08 20.72 -24.01
N VAL A 297 10.96 21.36 -22.86
CA VAL A 297 9.82 22.25 -22.53
C VAL A 297 9.78 23.46 -23.47
N GLU A 298 10.93 24.12 -23.69
CA GLU A 298 11.03 25.24 -24.64
C GLU A 298 10.67 24.78 -26.07
N TYR A 299 11.15 23.60 -26.50
CA TYR A 299 10.77 23.03 -27.78
C TYR A 299 9.26 22.78 -27.86
N ALA A 300 8.66 22.20 -26.82
CA ALA A 300 7.24 21.90 -26.76
C ALA A 300 6.39 23.17 -26.86
N ASN A 301 6.75 24.20 -26.11
CA ASN A 301 6.11 25.55 -26.20
C ASN A 301 6.19 26.14 -27.58
N ALA A 302 7.35 26.06 -28.23
CA ALA A 302 7.58 26.64 -29.55
C ALA A 302 6.88 25.90 -30.70
N ASN A 303 6.48 24.64 -30.49
CA ASN A 303 5.90 23.77 -31.52
C ASN A 303 4.51 23.24 -31.17
N ASP A 304 3.85 23.80 -30.16
CA ASP A 304 2.51 23.40 -29.69
C ASP A 304 2.43 21.89 -29.40
N VAL A 305 3.47 21.31 -28.75
CA VAL A 305 3.49 19.91 -28.31
C VAL A 305 2.76 19.79 -26.98
N ASP A 306 1.89 18.79 -26.85
CA ASP A 306 1.03 18.62 -25.68
C ASP A 306 1.75 18.12 -24.44
N VAL A 307 2.74 17.20 -24.60
CA VAL A 307 3.37 16.49 -23.49
C VAL A 307 4.89 16.42 -23.64
N VAL A 308 5.62 16.65 -22.56
CA VAL A 308 7.06 16.39 -22.41
C VAL A 308 7.26 15.18 -21.52
N LEU A 309 7.98 14.16 -21.99
CA LEU A 309 8.30 12.95 -21.26
C LEU A 309 9.81 12.91 -21.00
N GLY A 310 10.21 13.14 -19.74
CA GLY A 310 11.61 13.27 -19.33
C GLY A 310 12.16 12.00 -18.68
N ASP A 311 13.19 11.37 -19.30
CA ASP A 311 13.97 10.30 -18.67
C ASP A 311 14.98 10.86 -17.70
N THR A 312 15.26 10.17 -16.58
CA THR A 312 16.29 10.56 -15.63
C THR A 312 17.28 9.43 -15.39
N ALA A 313 18.47 9.78 -14.89
CA ALA A 313 19.45 8.81 -14.44
C ALA A 313 18.90 7.96 -13.30
N GLY A 314 19.32 6.69 -13.21
CA GLY A 314 18.88 5.75 -12.18
C GLY A 314 20.03 5.13 -11.39
N ARG A 315 21.17 5.82 -11.20
CA ARG A 315 22.31 5.27 -10.48
C ARG A 315 22.18 5.49 -8.98
N LEU A 316 21.93 4.41 -8.25
CA LEU A 316 21.89 4.40 -6.78
C LEU A 316 23.27 4.46 -6.10
N HIS A 317 24.40 4.37 -6.84
CA HIS A 317 25.72 4.24 -6.23
C HIS A 317 26.21 5.48 -5.46
N THR A 318 25.50 6.61 -5.61
CA THR A 318 25.60 7.75 -4.71
C THR A 318 24.19 8.32 -4.56
N ASN A 319 23.46 7.84 -3.58
CA ASN A 319 22.07 8.30 -3.33
C ASN A 319 21.97 9.83 -3.31
N GLU A 320 22.91 10.51 -2.67
CA GLU A 320 22.94 11.98 -2.58
C GLU A 320 22.96 12.63 -3.98
N GLY A 321 23.82 12.20 -4.89
CA GLY A 321 23.95 12.84 -6.21
C GLY A 321 22.74 12.63 -7.15
N LEU A 322 22.00 11.50 -7.00
CA LEU A 322 20.75 11.29 -7.76
C LEU A 322 19.63 12.16 -7.19
N MET A 323 19.52 12.24 -5.87
CA MET A 323 18.50 13.02 -5.18
C MET A 323 18.69 14.52 -5.44
N ASP A 324 19.93 15.04 -5.34
CA ASP A 324 20.29 16.42 -5.72
C ASP A 324 19.90 16.73 -7.17
N GLN A 325 20.06 15.75 -8.07
CA GLN A 325 19.69 15.91 -9.48
C GLN A 325 18.19 16.00 -9.68
N LEU A 326 17.40 15.15 -9.00
CA LEU A 326 15.95 15.20 -9.06
C LEU A 326 15.39 16.47 -8.44
N GLU A 327 15.93 16.90 -7.30
CA GLU A 327 15.59 18.18 -6.68
C GLU A 327 15.91 19.36 -7.61
N LYS A 328 17.06 19.31 -8.29
CA LYS A 328 17.42 20.32 -9.28
C LYS A 328 16.47 20.36 -10.45
N ILE A 329 16.07 19.19 -10.99
CA ILE A 329 15.07 19.10 -12.06
C ILE A 329 13.75 19.72 -11.57
N GLY A 330 13.27 19.33 -10.40
CA GLY A 330 12.06 19.89 -9.79
C GLY A 330 12.09 21.41 -9.70
N ARG A 331 13.22 21.99 -9.25
CA ARG A 331 13.37 23.44 -9.10
C ARG A 331 13.50 24.19 -10.43
N VAL A 332 14.18 23.60 -11.44
CA VAL A 332 14.45 24.26 -12.72
C VAL A 332 13.31 24.12 -13.72
N VAL A 333 12.72 22.93 -13.75
CA VAL A 333 11.69 22.56 -14.74
C VAL A 333 10.29 22.74 -14.17
N GLY A 334 10.07 22.39 -12.88
CA GLY A 334 8.75 22.39 -12.26
C GLY A 334 7.81 21.40 -12.92
N PRO A 335 8.13 20.08 -12.93
CA PRO A 335 7.28 19.10 -13.60
C PRO A 335 5.89 19.04 -12.96
N ASP A 336 4.86 18.78 -13.78
CA ASP A 336 3.48 18.57 -13.33
C ASP A 336 3.30 17.23 -12.63
N MET A 337 4.09 16.22 -13.04
CA MET A 337 4.11 14.90 -12.42
C MET A 337 5.51 14.29 -12.43
N THR A 338 5.87 13.64 -11.32
CA THR A 338 7.06 12.79 -11.19
C THR A 338 6.61 11.36 -10.95
N LEU A 339 6.88 10.47 -11.91
CA LEU A 339 6.47 9.07 -11.86
C LEU A 339 7.66 8.18 -11.50
N PHE A 340 7.51 7.44 -10.41
CA PHE A 340 8.46 6.40 -10.02
C PHE A 340 8.23 5.14 -10.84
N VAL A 341 9.31 4.57 -11.38
CA VAL A 341 9.25 3.34 -12.20
C VAL A 341 10.10 2.27 -11.54
N ASP A 342 9.49 1.12 -11.26
CA ASP A 342 10.20 -0.06 -10.77
C ASP A 342 9.59 -1.36 -11.33
N GLU A 343 10.21 -2.49 -11.03
CA GLU A 343 9.75 -3.82 -11.46
C GLU A 343 8.82 -4.41 -10.39
N ALA A 344 7.65 -4.89 -10.78
CA ALA A 344 6.75 -5.61 -9.87
C ALA A 344 7.44 -6.83 -9.24
N VAL A 345 8.19 -7.57 -10.04
CA VAL A 345 8.95 -8.77 -9.61
C VAL A 345 10.06 -8.48 -8.58
N ALA A 346 10.36 -7.22 -8.29
CA ALA A 346 11.37 -6.87 -7.30
C ALA A 346 10.83 -6.91 -5.85
N GLY A 347 9.52 -7.12 -5.67
CA GLY A 347 8.90 -7.32 -4.36
C GLY A 347 9.25 -6.23 -3.36
N GLN A 348 9.74 -6.61 -2.19
CA GLN A 348 10.13 -5.70 -1.10
C GLN A 348 11.21 -4.68 -1.50
N ASP A 349 12.11 -5.02 -2.44
CA ASP A 349 13.12 -4.07 -2.92
C ASP A 349 12.47 -2.90 -3.67
N ALA A 350 11.41 -3.14 -4.45
CA ALA A 350 10.64 -2.09 -5.11
C ALA A 350 9.99 -1.15 -4.09
N VAL A 351 9.41 -1.71 -3.02
CA VAL A 351 8.78 -0.95 -1.93
C VAL A 351 9.80 -0.04 -1.23
N GLN A 352 10.98 -0.58 -0.89
CA GLN A 352 12.04 0.21 -0.23
C GLN A 352 12.55 1.34 -1.14
N ARG A 353 12.72 1.06 -2.44
CA ARG A 353 13.12 2.09 -3.41
C ARG A 353 12.03 3.15 -3.60
N ALA A 354 10.77 2.74 -3.71
CA ALA A 354 9.64 3.68 -3.81
C ALA A 354 9.63 4.68 -2.65
N LYS A 355 9.82 4.19 -1.42
CA LYS A 355 9.92 5.02 -0.22
C LYS A 355 11.08 6.01 -0.33
N GLN A 356 12.30 5.54 -0.66
CA GLN A 356 13.49 6.40 -0.80
C GLN A 356 13.29 7.49 -1.87
N PHE A 357 12.70 7.15 -3.02
CA PHE A 357 12.43 8.12 -4.08
C PHE A 357 11.35 9.11 -3.70
N ASN A 358 10.30 8.67 -2.99
CA ASN A 358 9.24 9.56 -2.51
C ASN A 358 9.75 10.57 -1.47
N ASP A 359 10.62 10.13 -0.55
CA ASP A 359 11.23 11.01 0.45
C ASP A 359 12.12 12.09 -0.20
N ALA A 360 12.76 11.75 -1.32
CA ALA A 360 13.74 12.63 -1.97
C ALA A 360 13.15 13.55 -3.04
N ALA A 361 12.15 13.09 -3.81
CA ALA A 361 11.66 13.79 -5.00
C ALA A 361 10.15 13.99 -5.01
N ALA A 362 9.45 13.65 -3.94
CA ALA A 362 7.99 13.78 -3.83
C ALA A 362 7.28 13.24 -5.09
N ILE A 363 7.32 11.92 -5.31
CA ILE A 363 6.68 11.27 -6.45
C ILE A 363 5.16 11.51 -6.43
N ASP A 364 4.52 11.58 -7.59
CA ASP A 364 3.07 11.72 -7.73
C ASP A 364 2.36 10.38 -7.95
N GLY A 365 3.08 9.37 -8.41
CA GLY A 365 2.57 8.02 -8.61
C GLY A 365 3.64 7.07 -9.10
N ALA A 366 3.28 5.79 -9.23
CA ALA A 366 4.18 4.72 -9.61
C ALA A 366 3.73 4.00 -10.90
N ILE A 367 4.72 3.47 -11.63
CA ILE A 367 4.56 2.52 -12.73
C ILE A 367 5.30 1.25 -12.36
N LEU A 368 4.61 0.14 -12.23
CA LEU A 368 5.21 -1.16 -11.99
C LEU A 368 5.34 -1.93 -13.31
N THR A 369 6.58 -2.16 -13.72
CA THR A 369 6.91 -2.90 -14.95
C THR A 369 7.03 -4.39 -14.69
N LYS A 370 7.01 -5.20 -15.76
CA LYS A 370 7.13 -6.66 -15.70
C LYS A 370 6.06 -7.33 -14.83
N ALA A 371 4.92 -6.70 -14.68
CA ALA A 371 3.82 -7.25 -13.91
C ALA A 371 3.28 -8.57 -14.48
N ASP A 372 3.46 -8.80 -15.80
CA ASP A 372 3.17 -10.06 -16.48
C ASP A 372 4.02 -11.25 -16.00
N ALA A 373 5.20 -10.99 -15.45
CA ALA A 373 6.11 -11.99 -14.90
C ALA A 373 6.07 -12.10 -13.37
N ASP A 374 5.32 -11.23 -12.70
CA ASP A 374 5.16 -11.26 -11.24
C ASP A 374 4.11 -12.30 -10.83
N SER A 375 4.50 -13.27 -10.00
CA SER A 375 3.63 -14.28 -9.40
C SER A 375 3.18 -13.93 -7.98
N ASN A 376 3.87 -12.99 -7.32
CA ASN A 376 3.71 -12.72 -5.90
C ASN A 376 2.80 -11.51 -5.61
N GLY A 377 2.87 -10.45 -6.41
CA GLY A 377 2.01 -9.27 -6.25
C GLY A 377 2.34 -8.33 -5.10
N GLY A 378 3.34 -8.65 -4.28
CA GLY A 378 3.66 -7.92 -3.06
C GLY A 378 3.97 -6.44 -3.29
N ALA A 379 4.72 -6.11 -4.35
CA ALA A 379 5.00 -4.72 -4.72
C ALA A 379 3.72 -3.97 -5.13
N ALA A 380 2.83 -4.62 -5.89
CA ALA A 380 1.58 -4.00 -6.34
C ALA A 380 0.61 -3.70 -5.19
N ILE A 381 0.68 -4.47 -4.11
CA ILE A 381 -0.11 -4.23 -2.89
C ILE A 381 0.54 -3.15 -2.03
N SER A 382 1.88 -3.19 -1.87
CA SER A 382 2.56 -2.44 -0.82
C SER A 382 3.00 -1.04 -1.23
N VAL A 383 3.36 -0.80 -2.51
CA VAL A 383 3.94 0.48 -2.95
C VAL A 383 3.01 1.66 -2.69
N ALA A 384 1.71 1.51 -2.99
CA ALA A 384 0.73 2.58 -2.78
C ALA A 384 0.60 2.93 -1.29
N HIS A 385 0.42 1.93 -0.44
CA HIS A 385 0.26 2.10 1.00
C HIS A 385 1.50 2.74 1.65
N VAL A 386 2.69 2.20 1.38
CA VAL A 386 3.95 2.66 2.01
C VAL A 386 4.34 4.09 1.59
N THR A 387 4.04 4.47 0.35
CA THR A 387 4.39 5.80 -0.17
C THR A 387 3.27 6.83 0.00
N GLY A 388 2.03 6.40 0.24
CA GLY A 388 0.84 7.25 0.15
C GLY A 388 0.56 7.74 -1.27
N LYS A 389 1.15 7.09 -2.30
CA LYS A 389 1.06 7.48 -3.70
C LYS A 389 0.49 6.36 -4.56
N PRO A 390 -0.37 6.68 -5.54
CA PRO A 390 -1.05 5.65 -6.32
C PRO A 390 -0.10 4.90 -7.25
N ILE A 391 -0.41 3.64 -7.50
CA ILE A 391 0.05 2.98 -8.71
C ILE A 391 -0.85 3.49 -9.85
N LEU A 392 -0.26 4.00 -10.92
CA LEU A 392 -1.00 4.55 -12.06
C LEU A 392 -1.05 3.60 -13.25
N PHE A 393 0.04 2.83 -13.45
CA PHE A 393 0.13 1.92 -14.58
C PHE A 393 0.88 0.64 -14.24
N LEU A 394 0.51 -0.44 -14.92
CA LEU A 394 1.24 -1.70 -14.97
C LEU A 394 1.83 -1.92 -16.38
N GLY A 395 3.11 -2.24 -16.44
CA GLY A 395 3.75 -2.73 -17.66
C GLY A 395 3.58 -4.24 -17.76
N VAL A 396 2.76 -4.69 -18.71
CA VAL A 396 2.31 -6.08 -18.83
C VAL A 396 2.89 -6.79 -20.07
N GLY A 397 4.08 -6.42 -20.50
CA GLY A 397 4.76 -7.06 -21.63
C GLY A 397 5.69 -6.12 -22.40
N GLN A 398 6.18 -6.53 -23.57
CA GLN A 398 7.22 -5.84 -24.34
C GLN A 398 6.67 -4.78 -25.34
N GLY A 399 5.45 -4.93 -25.84
CA GLY A 399 4.84 -4.03 -26.83
C GLY A 399 4.60 -2.62 -26.27
N TYR A 400 4.55 -1.63 -27.15
CA TYR A 400 4.26 -0.24 -26.74
C TYR A 400 2.82 -0.05 -26.25
N ASP A 401 1.92 -0.93 -26.62
CA ASP A 401 0.53 -1.04 -26.18
C ASP A 401 0.38 -1.84 -24.86
N HIS A 402 1.45 -2.47 -24.36
CA HIS A 402 1.43 -3.23 -23.12
C HIS A 402 1.69 -2.34 -21.89
N LEU A 403 0.90 -1.26 -21.77
CA LEU A 403 0.83 -0.38 -20.59
C LEU A 403 -0.63 -0.29 -20.18
N GLU A 404 -0.98 -0.97 -19.09
CA GLU A 404 -2.34 -1.01 -18.56
C GLU A 404 -2.53 0.05 -17.47
N ARG A 405 -3.65 0.79 -17.51
CA ARG A 405 -4.05 1.64 -16.39
C ARG A 405 -4.28 0.76 -15.16
N PHE A 406 -3.70 1.17 -14.05
CA PHE A 406 -3.99 0.51 -12.78
C PHE A 406 -5.40 0.88 -12.32
N ASP A 407 -6.15 -0.12 -11.93
CA ASP A 407 -7.52 -0.02 -11.42
C ASP A 407 -7.59 -0.92 -10.18
N PRO A 408 -7.78 -0.32 -8.97
CA PRO A 408 -7.81 -1.08 -7.72
C PRO A 408 -8.88 -2.17 -7.70
N ASP A 409 -10.09 -1.89 -8.18
CA ASP A 409 -11.18 -2.86 -8.22
C ASP A 409 -10.82 -4.07 -9.09
N ARG A 410 -10.30 -3.80 -10.30
CA ARG A 410 -9.80 -4.85 -11.18
C ARG A 410 -8.66 -5.66 -10.58
N MET A 411 -7.79 -4.99 -9.83
CA MET A 411 -6.67 -5.67 -9.19
C MET A 411 -7.17 -6.62 -8.11
N VAL A 412 -8.08 -6.17 -7.25
CA VAL A 412 -8.71 -7.00 -6.23
C VAL A 412 -9.50 -8.15 -6.86
N ASP A 413 -10.27 -7.88 -7.92
CA ASP A 413 -10.97 -8.92 -8.67
C ASP A 413 -10.03 -10.00 -9.22
N ARG A 414 -8.85 -9.59 -9.74
CA ARG A 414 -7.83 -10.54 -10.23
C ARG A 414 -7.22 -11.37 -9.10
N LEU A 415 -7.02 -10.78 -7.91
CA LEU A 415 -6.45 -11.46 -6.75
C LEU A 415 -7.42 -12.47 -6.12
N LEU A 416 -8.73 -12.19 -6.17
CA LEU A 416 -9.77 -13.01 -5.55
C LEU A 416 -10.49 -13.94 -6.53
N ALA A 417 -10.23 -13.84 -7.85
CA ALA A 417 -10.84 -14.73 -8.82
C ALA A 417 -10.43 -16.18 -8.57
N ASP A 418 -11.38 -17.12 -8.60
CA ASP A 418 -11.09 -18.54 -8.56
C ASP A 418 -10.34 -18.97 -9.83
N ASP A 419 -9.39 -19.90 -9.71
CA ASP A 419 -8.76 -20.52 -10.87
C ASP A 419 -9.79 -21.45 -11.56
N GLU A 420 -10.17 -21.12 -12.80
CA GLU A 420 -11.02 -21.98 -13.64
C GLU A 420 -10.32 -23.26 -14.10
#